data_c1135a75435c123838378e5c1fade291
#
_entry.id   c1135a75435c123838378e5c1fade291
#
_cell.length_a   1.000
_cell.length_b   1.000
_cell.length_c   1.000
_cell.angle_alpha   90.00
_cell.angle_beta   90.00
_cell.angle_gamma   90.00
#
_symmetry.space_group_name_H-M   'P 1'
#
loop_
_entity.id
_entity.type
_entity.pdbx_description
1 polymer ?
#
loop_
_entity_poly.entity_id
_entity_poly.type
_entity_poly.pdbx_seq_one_letter_code
_entity_poly.pdbx_strand_id
1 'polypeptide(L)'
;GDVVNGTNFYIYSITYNTNGGTTIPATSGTTLPDPLPTTTKTGYTFAGWYTDEGCTQAATAGAAITQNTTLYAKWTINQYTVTLNPNYPNGKTGTFIDKEGNTINGNLVLTYDYNTASQTLTDLYQSIKLDGYRFDGWYTAKGASDGTVSGSKWSETGTITRDLTFYAKWTEVDCRWIETKI
;
A
#
# COMPACT_ATOMS: atom_id res chain seq x y z
N GLY A 1 -9.98 -34.95 30.56
CA GLY A 1 -11.36 -34.46 30.67
C GLY A 1 -11.86 -34.69 32.11
N ASP A 2 -12.63 -33.75 32.62
CA ASP A 2 -13.22 -33.83 33.92
C ASP A 2 -14.57 -34.59 33.87
N VAL A 3 -14.87 -35.36 34.91
CA VAL A 3 -16.14 -36.10 35.00
C VAL A 3 -16.94 -35.45 36.14
N VAL A 4 -18.15 -34.98 35.80
CA VAL A 4 -19.10 -34.42 36.77
C VAL A 4 -20.40 -35.20 36.62
N ASN A 5 -20.90 -35.78 37.70
CA ASN A 5 -22.15 -36.56 37.75
C ASN A 5 -22.23 -37.69 36.65
N GLY A 6 -21.11 -38.36 36.39
CA GLY A 6 -21.06 -39.46 35.39
C GLY A 6 -21.06 -39.01 33.93
N THR A 7 -21.03 -37.68 33.65
CA THR A 7 -20.94 -37.14 32.32
C THR A 7 -19.51 -36.68 32.03
N ASN A 8 -18.92 -37.17 30.96
CA ASN A 8 -17.59 -36.71 30.51
C ASN A 8 -17.71 -35.36 29.81
N PHE A 9 -16.99 -34.35 30.31
CA PHE A 9 -16.83 -33.08 29.65
C PHE A 9 -15.44 -33.03 28.99
N TYR A 10 -15.40 -32.78 27.70
CA TYR A 10 -14.17 -32.69 26.94
C TYR A 10 -13.89 -31.21 26.65
N ILE A 11 -12.67 -30.78 26.97
CA ILE A 11 -12.12 -29.46 26.63
C ILE A 11 -11.05 -29.69 25.57
N TYR A 12 -11.11 -28.90 24.51
CA TYR A 12 -10.18 -28.99 23.41
C TYR A 12 -9.28 -27.76 23.35
N SER A 13 -8.05 -27.95 22.90
CA SER A 13 -7.14 -26.84 22.67
C SER A 13 -7.51 -26.10 21.39
N ILE A 14 -7.35 -24.78 21.40
CA ILE A 14 -7.51 -23.90 20.26
C ILE A 14 -6.19 -23.20 20.05
N THR A 15 -5.53 -23.52 18.94
CA THR A 15 -4.24 -22.98 18.56
C THR A 15 -4.42 -21.98 17.42
N TYR A 16 -3.70 -20.87 17.48
CA TYR A 16 -3.77 -19.80 16.49
C TYR A 16 -2.48 -19.76 15.68
N ASN A 17 -2.55 -20.25 14.44
CA ASN A 17 -1.48 -20.04 13.47
C ASN A 17 -1.69 -18.66 12.82
N THR A 18 -0.91 -17.68 13.26
CA THR A 18 -1.07 -16.30 12.81
C THR A 18 -0.45 -16.03 11.43
N ASN A 19 0.18 -17.02 10.80
CA ASN A 19 0.81 -16.89 9.47
C ASN A 19 1.70 -15.64 9.35
N GLY A 20 2.53 -15.41 10.37
CA GLY A 20 3.46 -14.28 10.43
C GLY A 20 2.92 -13.03 11.14
N GLY A 21 1.70 -13.07 11.63
CA GLY A 21 1.15 -12.03 12.49
C GLY A 21 1.62 -12.13 13.93
N THR A 22 1.23 -11.18 14.76
CA THR A 22 1.51 -11.17 16.20
C THR A 22 0.96 -12.43 16.84
N THR A 23 1.79 -13.12 17.63
CA THR A 23 1.44 -14.37 18.29
C THR A 23 0.25 -14.18 19.23
N ILE A 24 -0.68 -15.14 19.17
CA ILE A 24 -1.82 -15.24 20.10
C ILE A 24 -1.65 -16.53 20.90
N PRO A 25 -1.70 -16.47 22.24
CA PRO A 25 -1.63 -17.66 23.08
C PRO A 25 -2.77 -18.61 22.78
N ALA A 26 -2.48 -19.93 22.82
CA ALA A 26 -3.49 -20.95 22.69
C ALA A 26 -4.51 -20.82 23.85
N THR A 27 -5.75 -21.12 23.54
CA THR A 27 -6.86 -21.20 24.48
C THR A 27 -7.43 -22.60 24.53
N SER A 28 -8.40 -22.85 25.39
CA SER A 28 -9.09 -24.14 25.46
C SER A 28 -10.56 -23.91 25.75
N GLY A 29 -11.39 -24.84 25.29
CA GLY A 29 -12.83 -24.76 25.48
C GLY A 29 -13.59 -25.81 24.67
N THR A 30 -14.91 -25.65 24.63
CA THR A 30 -15.85 -26.48 23.88
C THR A 30 -16.40 -25.75 22.65
N THR A 31 -16.11 -24.44 22.56
CA THR A 31 -16.50 -23.57 21.46
C THR A 31 -15.35 -22.66 21.09
N LEU A 32 -15.33 -22.18 19.84
CA LEU A 32 -14.45 -21.10 19.45
C LEU A 32 -14.80 -19.82 20.21
N PRO A 33 -13.83 -18.92 20.46
CA PRO A 33 -14.12 -17.64 21.10
C PRO A 33 -15.16 -16.82 20.34
N ASP A 34 -15.91 -16.00 21.09
CA ASP A 34 -16.82 -15.01 20.52
C ASP A 34 -16.64 -13.68 21.30
N PRO A 35 -16.05 -12.64 20.70
CA PRO A 35 -15.49 -12.60 19.35
C PRO A 35 -14.21 -13.44 19.18
N LEU A 36 -13.88 -13.78 17.95
CA LEU A 36 -12.55 -14.33 17.62
C LEU A 36 -11.48 -13.27 17.88
N PRO A 37 -10.27 -13.66 18.31
CA PRO A 37 -9.22 -12.68 18.58
C PRO A 37 -8.76 -11.98 17.31
N THR A 38 -8.11 -10.83 17.46
CA THR A 38 -7.47 -10.09 16.37
C THR A 38 -5.97 -10.23 16.44
N THR A 39 -5.31 -10.13 15.31
CA THR A 39 -3.85 -10.11 15.20
C THR A 39 -3.43 -9.10 14.16
N THR A 40 -2.16 -8.69 14.17
CA THR A 40 -1.61 -7.70 13.26
C THR A 40 -0.38 -8.22 12.55
N LYS A 41 -0.16 -7.76 11.33
CA LYS A 41 1.03 -8.04 10.53
C LYS A 41 1.37 -6.80 9.72
N THR A 42 2.60 -6.31 9.88
CA THR A 42 3.06 -5.11 9.18
C THR A 42 2.91 -5.27 7.66
N GLY A 43 2.26 -4.29 7.03
CA GLY A 43 2.02 -4.30 5.58
C GLY A 43 0.85 -5.15 5.11
N TYR A 44 0.09 -5.74 6.03
CA TYR A 44 -1.06 -6.60 5.71
C TYR A 44 -2.27 -6.22 6.53
N THR A 45 -3.44 -6.50 5.98
CA THR A 45 -4.73 -6.36 6.64
C THR A 45 -5.25 -7.74 7.02
N PHE A 46 -5.65 -7.90 8.28
CA PHE A 46 -6.21 -9.15 8.78
C PHE A 46 -7.56 -9.42 8.12
N ALA A 47 -7.70 -10.59 7.48
CA ALA A 47 -8.88 -11.00 6.74
C ALA A 47 -9.68 -12.11 7.43
N GLY A 48 -9.38 -12.38 8.70
CA GLY A 48 -10.12 -13.33 9.52
C GLY A 48 -9.40 -14.65 9.76
N TRP A 49 -10.06 -15.50 10.55
CA TRP A 49 -9.61 -16.86 10.89
C TRP A 49 -10.28 -17.89 10.02
N TYR A 50 -9.55 -18.94 9.71
CA TYR A 50 -9.98 -20.06 8.88
C TYR A 50 -9.68 -21.40 9.57
N THR A 51 -10.48 -22.42 9.30
CA THR A 51 -10.32 -23.74 9.90
C THR A 51 -9.36 -24.64 9.11
N ASP A 52 -8.95 -24.23 7.92
CA ASP A 52 -8.03 -24.95 7.05
C ASP A 52 -6.78 -24.09 6.74
N GLU A 53 -5.66 -24.76 6.51
CA GLU A 53 -4.38 -24.10 6.19
C GLU A 53 -4.45 -23.26 4.91
N GLY A 54 -5.24 -23.69 3.93
CA GLY A 54 -5.46 -22.97 2.67
C GLY A 54 -6.38 -21.76 2.80
N CYS A 55 -6.92 -21.48 4.00
CA CYS A 55 -7.81 -20.35 4.25
C CYS A 55 -9.01 -20.29 3.30
N THR A 56 -9.69 -21.41 3.12
CA THR A 56 -10.90 -21.53 2.28
C THR A 56 -12.18 -21.64 3.10
N GLN A 57 -12.11 -22.14 4.35
CA GLN A 57 -13.24 -22.34 5.24
C GLN A 57 -13.16 -21.37 6.42
N ALA A 58 -13.95 -20.31 6.38
CA ALA A 58 -13.99 -19.32 7.44
C ALA A 58 -14.42 -19.92 8.78
N ALA A 59 -13.71 -19.57 9.86
CA ALA A 59 -14.11 -19.90 11.21
C ALA A 59 -15.30 -19.05 11.66
N THR A 60 -16.22 -19.64 12.40
CA THR A 60 -17.38 -18.93 12.96
C THR A 60 -17.17 -18.73 14.46
N ALA A 61 -17.24 -17.48 14.92
CA ALA A 61 -17.17 -17.16 16.34
C ALA A 61 -18.23 -17.94 17.12
N GLY A 62 -17.84 -18.51 18.27
CA GLY A 62 -18.72 -19.27 19.13
C GLY A 62 -19.11 -20.67 18.63
N ALA A 63 -18.62 -21.10 17.48
CA ALA A 63 -18.93 -22.42 16.94
C ALA A 63 -18.44 -23.54 17.87
N ALA A 64 -19.25 -24.58 18.04
CA ALA A 64 -18.88 -25.78 18.82
C ALA A 64 -17.73 -26.52 18.12
N ILE A 65 -16.78 -26.98 18.93
CA ILE A 65 -15.67 -27.83 18.47
C ILE A 65 -15.73 -29.18 19.13
N THR A 66 -15.29 -30.21 18.42
CA THR A 66 -15.32 -31.60 18.86
C THR A 66 -13.95 -32.24 18.96
N GLN A 67 -12.90 -31.47 18.72
CA GLN A 67 -11.49 -31.88 18.74
C GLN A 67 -10.58 -30.66 18.92
N ASN A 68 -9.32 -30.95 19.24
CA ASN A 68 -8.28 -29.90 19.20
C ASN A 68 -8.28 -29.23 17.83
N THR A 69 -8.32 -27.91 17.83
CA THR A 69 -8.55 -27.10 16.61
C THR A 69 -7.42 -26.10 16.43
N THR A 70 -6.95 -25.98 15.20
CA THR A 70 -6.03 -24.91 14.79
C THR A 70 -6.78 -23.94 13.89
N LEU A 71 -6.70 -22.65 14.20
CA LEU A 71 -7.20 -21.59 13.36
C LEU A 71 -6.03 -20.93 12.61
N TYR A 72 -6.26 -20.61 11.34
CA TYR A 72 -5.28 -20.02 10.44
C TYR A 72 -5.68 -18.60 10.06
N ALA A 73 -4.77 -17.65 10.31
CA ALA A 73 -4.99 -16.26 9.93
C ALA A 73 -4.84 -16.10 8.41
N LYS A 74 -5.78 -15.38 7.80
CA LYS A 74 -5.69 -14.93 6.41
C LYS A 74 -5.28 -13.45 6.39
N TRP A 75 -4.39 -13.12 5.45
CA TRP A 75 -3.87 -11.77 5.26
C TRP A 75 -4.10 -11.28 3.85
N THR A 76 -4.46 -10.02 3.73
CA THR A 76 -4.49 -9.30 2.46
C THR A 76 -3.36 -8.29 2.46
N ILE A 77 -2.49 -8.31 1.43
CA ILE A 77 -1.40 -7.35 1.32
C ILE A 77 -1.97 -5.95 1.12
N ASN A 78 -1.42 -4.95 1.84
CA ASN A 78 -1.80 -3.57 1.66
C ASN A 78 -1.22 -3.03 0.35
N GLN A 79 -1.97 -2.15 -0.29
CA GLN A 79 -1.53 -1.46 -1.50
C GLN A 79 -1.35 0.03 -1.22
N TYR A 80 -0.35 0.62 -1.87
CA TYR A 80 -0.01 2.03 -1.76
C TYR A 80 0.11 2.65 -3.14
N THR A 81 -0.16 3.94 -3.22
CA THR A 81 -0.07 4.69 -4.47
C THR A 81 1.21 5.50 -4.54
N VAL A 82 1.78 5.57 -5.73
CA VAL A 82 2.78 6.56 -6.12
C VAL A 82 2.11 7.50 -7.11
N THR A 83 2.01 8.77 -6.73
CA THR A 83 1.38 9.81 -7.53
C THR A 83 2.44 10.77 -8.06
N LEU A 84 2.46 10.95 -9.38
CA LEU A 84 3.25 11.97 -10.04
C LEU A 84 2.33 13.12 -10.46
N ASN A 85 2.46 14.25 -9.75
CA ASN A 85 1.68 15.44 -10.02
C ASN A 85 2.48 16.37 -10.97
N PRO A 86 1.98 16.64 -12.19
CA PRO A 86 2.69 17.48 -13.14
C PRO A 86 2.86 18.93 -12.67
N ASN A 87 2.08 19.38 -11.69
CA ASN A 87 2.24 20.66 -11.00
C ASN A 87 2.52 21.81 -11.98
N TYR A 88 1.78 21.87 -13.08
CA TYR A 88 1.99 22.93 -14.07
C TYR A 88 1.81 24.31 -13.47
N PRO A 89 2.63 25.31 -13.90
CA PRO A 89 2.41 26.70 -13.53
C PRO A 89 0.98 27.14 -13.82
N ASN A 90 0.47 28.07 -13.02
CA ASN A 90 -0.93 28.48 -13.05
C ASN A 90 -1.40 28.88 -14.47
N GLY A 91 -2.51 28.32 -14.90
CA GLY A 91 -3.09 28.51 -16.22
C GLY A 91 -2.35 27.83 -17.38
N LYS A 92 -1.37 27.00 -17.09
CA LYS A 92 -0.61 26.23 -18.08
C LYS A 92 -1.06 24.77 -18.10
N THR A 93 -0.93 24.15 -19.25
CA THR A 93 -1.14 22.72 -19.45
C THR A 93 -0.07 22.18 -20.38
N GLY A 94 0.66 21.18 -19.92
CA GLY A 94 1.68 20.50 -20.72
C GLY A 94 1.19 19.18 -21.28
N THR A 95 2.13 18.36 -21.69
CA THR A 95 1.89 17.00 -22.18
C THR A 95 2.56 16.01 -21.26
N PHE A 96 1.76 15.10 -20.69
CA PHE A 96 2.22 14.04 -19.80
C PHE A 96 1.79 12.70 -20.38
N ILE A 97 2.75 11.83 -20.71
CA ILE A 97 2.52 10.56 -21.39
C ILE A 97 2.96 9.43 -20.46
N ASP A 98 2.06 8.51 -20.17
CA ASP A 98 2.35 7.34 -19.37
C ASP A 98 3.24 6.33 -20.10
N LYS A 99 3.57 5.24 -19.44
CA LYS A 99 4.47 4.22 -19.97
C LYS A 99 3.87 3.48 -21.18
N GLU A 100 2.56 3.40 -21.25
CA GLU A 100 1.79 2.76 -22.33
C GLU A 100 1.55 3.71 -23.52
N GLY A 101 1.93 4.98 -23.42
CA GLY A 101 1.77 5.99 -24.47
C GLY A 101 0.47 6.78 -24.39
N ASN A 102 -0.29 6.65 -23.31
CA ASN A 102 -1.53 7.40 -23.12
C ASN A 102 -1.27 8.81 -22.58
N THR A 103 -2.06 9.76 -23.03
CA THR A 103 -2.03 11.12 -22.47
C THR A 103 -2.69 11.11 -21.07
N ILE A 104 -1.97 11.64 -20.09
CA ILE A 104 -2.47 11.79 -18.73
C ILE A 104 -3.00 13.20 -18.54
N ASN A 105 -4.26 13.29 -18.12
CA ASN A 105 -4.89 14.53 -17.71
C ASN A 105 -4.89 14.60 -16.18
N GLY A 106 -4.08 15.50 -15.59
CA GLY A 106 -3.87 15.58 -14.16
C GLY A 106 -2.73 14.67 -13.68
N ASN A 107 -2.93 13.97 -12.58
CA ASN A 107 -1.91 13.15 -11.94
C ASN A 107 -1.80 11.76 -12.59
N LEU A 108 -0.58 11.26 -12.69
CA LEU A 108 -0.33 9.84 -12.92
C LEU A 108 -0.33 9.13 -11.55
N VAL A 109 -1.24 8.18 -11.37
CA VAL A 109 -1.36 7.40 -10.13
C VAL A 109 -1.09 5.94 -10.42
N LEU A 110 -0.08 5.38 -9.74
CA LEU A 110 0.32 3.98 -9.86
C LEU A 110 0.13 3.29 -8.52
N THR A 111 -0.33 2.05 -8.54
CA THR A 111 -0.60 1.26 -7.33
C THR A 111 0.39 0.11 -7.21
N TYR A 112 0.94 -0.06 -6.03
CA TYR A 112 1.94 -1.09 -5.71
C TYR A 112 1.57 -1.81 -4.43
N ASP A 113 1.92 -3.08 -4.35
CA ASP A 113 1.83 -3.86 -3.12
C ASP A 113 2.86 -3.36 -2.10
N TYR A 114 2.52 -3.50 -0.83
CA TYR A 114 3.45 -3.28 0.28
C TYR A 114 4.78 -3.98 0.02
N ASN A 115 5.85 -3.28 0.32
CA ASN A 115 7.23 -3.78 0.20
C ASN A 115 7.70 -4.04 -1.25
N THR A 116 7.01 -3.47 -2.25
CA THR A 116 7.53 -3.44 -3.62
C THR A 116 8.87 -2.71 -3.65
N ALA A 117 9.84 -3.23 -4.38
CA ALA A 117 11.16 -2.64 -4.53
C ALA A 117 11.09 -1.20 -5.05
N SER A 118 12.13 -0.42 -4.74
CA SER A 118 12.24 0.98 -5.17
C SER A 118 12.03 1.12 -6.69
N GLN A 119 11.22 2.10 -7.07
CA GLN A 119 10.94 2.45 -8.46
C GLN A 119 11.69 3.73 -8.82
N THR A 120 12.43 3.71 -9.94
CA THR A 120 13.01 4.91 -10.51
C THR A 120 11.90 5.76 -11.12
N LEU A 121 11.75 7.01 -10.69
CA LEU A 121 10.59 7.85 -11.07
C LEU A 121 10.50 8.09 -12.57
N THR A 122 11.64 8.26 -13.26
CA THR A 122 11.67 8.45 -14.71
C THR A 122 11.31 7.20 -15.51
N ASP A 123 11.28 6.03 -14.89
CA ASP A 123 10.85 4.78 -15.53
C ASP A 123 9.33 4.57 -15.45
N LEU A 124 8.62 5.43 -14.73
CA LEU A 124 7.18 5.30 -14.51
C LEU A 124 6.33 5.95 -15.60
N TYR A 125 6.93 6.72 -16.49
CA TYR A 125 6.25 7.44 -17.56
C TYR A 125 7.18 7.58 -18.80
N GLN A 126 6.63 7.95 -19.94
CA GLN A 126 7.42 8.19 -21.17
C GLN A 126 7.99 9.60 -21.20
N SER A 127 7.15 10.61 -21.00
CA SER A 127 7.56 12.01 -21.12
C SER A 127 6.67 12.96 -20.32
N ILE A 128 7.26 14.04 -19.87
CA ILE A 128 6.55 15.20 -19.35
C ILE A 128 7.17 16.46 -19.93
N LYS A 129 6.34 17.33 -20.53
CA LYS A 129 6.78 18.54 -21.24
C LYS A 129 5.80 19.67 -21.01
N LEU A 130 6.34 20.88 -20.99
CA LEU A 130 5.57 22.12 -20.95
C LEU A 130 6.29 23.15 -21.81
N ASP A 131 5.59 23.72 -22.80
CA ASP A 131 6.16 24.73 -23.70
C ASP A 131 6.63 25.96 -22.93
N GLY A 132 7.84 26.41 -23.22
CA GLY A 132 8.47 27.55 -22.55
C GLY A 132 9.05 27.25 -21.18
N TYR A 133 9.05 25.98 -20.75
CA TYR A 133 9.57 25.57 -19.45
C TYR A 133 10.51 24.37 -19.56
N ARG A 134 11.44 24.30 -18.62
CA ARG A 134 12.30 23.14 -18.41
C ARG A 134 11.78 22.34 -17.20
N PHE A 135 11.69 21.03 -17.37
CA PHE A 135 11.43 20.11 -16.27
C PHE A 135 12.70 19.88 -15.44
N ASP A 136 12.65 20.17 -14.15
CA ASP A 136 13.80 20.10 -13.24
C ASP A 136 13.72 18.95 -12.23
N GLY A 137 12.82 18.00 -12.44
CA GLY A 137 12.71 16.79 -11.62
C GLY A 137 11.50 16.79 -10.68
N TRP A 138 11.46 15.74 -9.88
CA TRP A 138 10.38 15.46 -8.94
C TRP A 138 10.78 15.81 -7.51
N TYR A 139 9.87 16.43 -6.77
CA TYR A 139 10.09 16.91 -5.41
C TYR A 139 8.98 16.37 -4.48
N THR A 140 9.30 16.25 -3.19
CA THR A 140 8.41 15.64 -2.19
C THR A 140 7.27 16.55 -1.73
N ALA A 141 7.30 17.82 -2.04
CA ALA A 141 6.25 18.75 -1.65
C ALA A 141 6.02 19.84 -2.69
N LYS A 142 4.76 20.27 -2.79
CA LYS A 142 4.36 21.41 -3.61
C LYS A 142 4.85 22.71 -2.96
N GLY A 143 5.24 23.69 -3.78
CA GLY A 143 5.59 25.03 -3.31
C GLY A 143 4.37 25.91 -3.04
N ALA A 144 4.62 27.19 -2.74
CA ALA A 144 3.59 28.18 -2.42
C ALA A 144 2.67 28.50 -3.61
N SER A 145 3.13 28.27 -4.84
CA SER A 145 2.36 28.46 -6.08
C SER A 145 2.57 27.29 -7.03
N ASP A 146 1.65 27.13 -7.99
CA ASP A 146 1.73 26.09 -9.00
C ASP A 146 3.03 26.20 -9.81
N GLY A 147 3.60 25.07 -10.18
CA GLY A 147 4.89 24.98 -10.86
C GLY A 147 6.10 25.09 -9.94
N THR A 148 5.91 25.54 -8.71
CA THR A 148 6.97 25.61 -7.68
C THR A 148 6.90 24.40 -6.76
N VAL A 149 8.03 24.12 -6.11
CA VAL A 149 8.15 22.99 -5.18
C VAL A 149 8.88 23.42 -3.92
N SER A 150 8.69 22.62 -2.88
CA SER A 150 9.47 22.61 -1.64
C SER A 150 9.91 21.18 -1.35
N GLY A 151 10.50 20.93 -0.18
CA GLY A 151 10.99 19.61 0.17
C GLY A 151 12.26 19.24 -0.62
N SER A 152 12.46 17.95 -0.81
CA SER A 152 13.67 17.38 -1.41
C SER A 152 13.40 16.81 -2.80
N LYS A 153 14.39 16.92 -3.68
CA LYS A 153 14.38 16.26 -4.98
C LYS A 153 14.63 14.77 -4.80
N TRP A 154 13.76 13.95 -5.40
CA TRP A 154 13.87 12.50 -5.40
C TRP A 154 13.94 11.96 -6.83
N SER A 155 14.69 10.88 -7.00
CA SER A 155 14.78 10.13 -8.27
C SER A 155 14.16 8.75 -8.19
N GLU A 156 13.95 8.24 -6.98
CA GLU A 156 13.43 6.91 -6.69
C GLU A 156 12.43 6.97 -5.54
N THR A 157 11.52 5.98 -5.49
CA THR A 157 10.52 5.90 -4.42
C THR A 157 11.09 5.40 -3.09
N GLY A 158 12.19 4.66 -3.11
CA GLY A 158 12.52 3.75 -2.03
C GLY A 158 11.58 2.54 -2.01
N THR A 159 11.79 1.60 -1.10
CA THR A 159 10.86 0.49 -0.87
C THR A 159 9.48 1.04 -0.51
N ILE A 160 8.43 0.56 -1.20
CA ILE A 160 7.09 1.14 -1.08
C ILE A 160 6.40 0.59 0.17
N THR A 161 6.24 1.44 1.18
CA THR A 161 5.60 1.12 2.47
C THR A 161 4.49 2.10 2.85
N ARG A 162 4.22 3.10 2.02
CA ARG A 162 3.24 4.17 2.23
C ARG A 162 2.88 4.83 0.91
N ASP A 163 1.82 5.62 0.89
CA ASP A 163 1.49 6.48 -0.24
C ASP A 163 2.55 7.58 -0.40
N LEU A 164 2.94 7.82 -1.64
CA LEU A 164 3.92 8.84 -2.02
C LEU A 164 3.33 9.74 -3.09
N THR A 165 3.59 11.04 -2.97
CA THR A 165 3.27 12.02 -4.02
C THR A 165 4.49 12.84 -4.33
N PHE A 166 4.80 12.97 -5.61
CA PHE A 166 5.89 13.79 -6.11
C PHE A 166 5.34 14.89 -7.01
N TYR A 167 5.97 16.05 -6.95
CA TYR A 167 5.57 17.25 -7.67
C TYR A 167 6.66 17.66 -8.64
N ALA A 168 6.28 17.91 -9.89
CA ALA A 168 7.21 18.40 -10.91
C ALA A 168 7.63 19.84 -10.60
N LYS A 169 8.92 20.12 -10.76
CA LYS A 169 9.45 21.47 -10.74
C LYS A 169 9.63 21.98 -12.17
N TRP A 170 9.17 23.18 -12.40
CA TRP A 170 9.28 23.87 -13.69
C TRP A 170 10.08 25.17 -13.56
N THR A 171 10.99 25.39 -14.51
CA THR A 171 11.73 26.64 -14.65
C THR A 171 11.43 27.23 -16.00
N GLU A 172 10.97 28.47 -16.03
CA GLU A 172 10.72 29.19 -17.28
C GLU A 172 12.02 29.35 -18.07
N VAL A 173 11.98 29.06 -19.36
CA VAL A 173 13.13 29.21 -20.24
C VAL A 173 13.03 30.56 -20.91
N ASP A 174 14.03 31.42 -20.69
CA ASP A 174 14.12 32.73 -21.33
C ASP A 174 14.65 32.58 -22.76
N CYS A 175 13.74 32.64 -23.73
CA CYS A 175 14.09 32.54 -25.15
C CYS A 175 14.92 33.73 -25.69
N ARG A 176 15.08 34.80 -24.93
CA ARG A 176 15.85 36.01 -25.38
C ARG A 176 17.34 35.74 -25.60
N TRP A 177 17.88 34.68 -25.03
CA TRP A 177 19.29 34.27 -25.22
C TRP A 177 19.57 33.61 -26.56
N ILE A 178 18.55 33.17 -27.32
CA ILE A 178 18.72 32.52 -28.60
C ILE A 178 18.91 33.55 -29.72
N GLU A 179 18.32 34.75 -29.59
CA GLU A 179 18.37 35.78 -30.62
C GLU A 179 19.69 36.56 -30.62
N THR A 180 20.49 36.54 -29.57
CA THR A 180 21.75 37.28 -29.45
C THR A 180 22.98 36.52 -29.92
N LYS A 181 22.85 35.27 -30.36
CA LYS A 181 23.97 34.43 -30.85
C LYS A 181 23.93 34.14 -32.36
N ILE A 182 23.03 34.76 -33.08
CA ILE A 182 22.95 34.73 -34.53
C ILE A 182 23.53 36.07 -35.00
#